data_2663dd80ffe229f620c2b48bf244df62
#
_entry.id   2663dd80ffe229f620c2b48bf244df62
#
_cell.length_a   1.000
_cell.length_b   1.000
_cell.length_c   1.000
_cell.angle_alpha   90.00
_cell.angle_beta   90.00
_cell.angle_gamma   90.00
#
_symmetry.space_group_name_H-M   'P 1'
#
loop_
_entity.id
_entity.type
_entity.pdbx_description
1 polymer ?
#
loop_
_entity_poly.entity_id
_entity_poly.type
_entity_poly.pdbx_seq_one_letter_code
_entity_poly.pdbx_strand_id
1 'polypeptide(L)'
;DVFAQRNTNRTQAQQMAVWPKQIEKAVAKGVTEAGMSISNVWGSNWIGEVPFEQHMLMFDKMYRMWDEAGIKVTKIGMADATSWCMPHQVERTVAGIKERWPSIKDFNLHLHNGRGVGLASIYAGMKQLDSSDTMRLQTTIGGMAGCPYCGNGRAAMMIATEDVMHMFEEMGIDTGVDLYKLIEAVWLAEEVVGHSLYGFVSKAGPRPRFNKLYPMDMPHIETLEQAKHF
;
A
#
# COMPACT_ATOMS: atom_id res chain seq x y z
N ASP A 1 -2.53 -19.29 -6.03
CA ASP A 1 -1.36 -20.13 -6.23
C ASP A 1 -0.51 -19.71 -7.44
N VAL A 2 -1.14 -19.29 -8.56
CA VAL A 2 -0.44 -18.81 -9.76
C VAL A 2 0.47 -17.62 -9.45
N PHE A 3 0.01 -16.65 -8.64
CA PHE A 3 0.85 -15.53 -8.24
C PHE A 3 2.07 -15.99 -7.43
N ALA A 4 1.90 -16.91 -6.47
CA ALA A 4 3.01 -17.46 -5.70
C ALA A 4 4.03 -18.15 -6.61
N GLN A 5 3.57 -18.96 -7.55
CA GLN A 5 4.43 -19.65 -8.51
C GLN A 5 5.23 -18.67 -9.39
N ARG A 6 4.58 -17.60 -9.88
CA ARG A 6 5.24 -16.59 -10.72
C ARG A 6 6.23 -15.72 -9.95
N ASN A 7 5.89 -15.37 -8.71
CA ASN A 7 6.68 -14.44 -7.88
C ASN A 7 7.83 -15.12 -7.13
N THR A 8 7.61 -16.35 -6.65
CA THR A 8 8.58 -17.05 -5.78
C THR A 8 9.10 -18.36 -6.36
N ASN A 9 8.65 -18.73 -7.55
CA ASN A 9 8.90 -20.05 -8.17
C ASN A 9 8.51 -21.23 -7.25
N ARG A 10 7.46 -21.05 -6.43
CA ARG A 10 6.94 -22.05 -5.50
C ARG A 10 5.43 -22.02 -5.49
N THR A 11 4.82 -23.21 -5.30
CA THR A 11 3.40 -23.26 -4.97
C THR A 11 3.15 -22.69 -3.57
N GLN A 12 1.91 -22.35 -3.27
CA GLN A 12 1.53 -21.92 -1.92
C GLN A 12 1.87 -22.97 -0.86
N ALA A 13 1.63 -24.24 -1.15
CA ALA A 13 1.98 -25.36 -0.27
C ALA A 13 3.50 -25.44 -0.01
N GLN A 14 4.32 -25.31 -1.05
CA GLN A 14 5.77 -25.27 -0.91
C GLN A 14 6.25 -24.05 -0.13
N GLN A 15 5.61 -22.90 -0.31
CA GLN A 15 5.91 -21.69 0.47
C GLN A 15 5.60 -21.90 1.95
N MET A 16 4.46 -22.50 2.27
CA MET A 16 4.07 -22.82 3.64
C MET A 16 4.98 -23.86 4.30
N ALA A 17 5.47 -24.84 3.52
CA ALA A 17 6.35 -25.89 4.04
C ALA A 17 7.71 -25.39 4.56
N VAL A 18 8.14 -24.17 4.19
CA VAL A 18 9.37 -23.57 4.72
C VAL A 18 9.18 -22.78 6.02
N TRP A 19 7.94 -22.45 6.40
CA TRP A 19 7.66 -21.65 7.59
C TRP A 19 8.18 -22.25 8.91
N PRO A 20 7.99 -23.56 9.20
CA PRO A 20 8.52 -24.14 10.43
C PRO A 20 10.02 -23.89 10.60
N LYS A 21 10.80 -24.10 9.54
CA LYS A 21 12.25 -23.86 9.56
C LYS A 21 12.61 -22.38 9.74
N GLN A 22 11.78 -21.46 9.25
CA GLN A 22 11.97 -20.02 9.48
C GLN A 22 11.70 -19.66 10.94
N ILE A 23 10.67 -20.25 11.55
CA ILE A 23 10.34 -20.06 12.97
C ILE A 23 11.43 -20.64 13.86
N GLU A 24 11.90 -21.86 13.61
CA GLU A 24 13.04 -22.46 14.33
C GLU A 24 14.27 -21.54 14.33
N LYS A 25 14.60 -20.95 13.17
CA LYS A 25 15.70 -20.00 13.04
C LYS A 25 15.46 -18.72 13.83
N ALA A 26 14.24 -18.22 13.88
CA ALA A 26 13.87 -17.04 14.63
C ALA A 26 14.01 -17.30 16.14
N VAL A 27 13.50 -18.42 16.63
CA VAL A 27 13.64 -18.86 18.01
C VAL A 27 15.14 -18.99 18.40
N ALA A 28 15.92 -19.68 17.56
CA ALA A 28 17.35 -19.85 17.80
C ALA A 28 18.15 -18.53 17.87
N LYS A 29 17.62 -17.46 17.24
CA LYS A 29 18.18 -16.10 17.28
C LYS A 29 17.61 -15.23 18.39
N GLY A 30 16.74 -15.75 19.23
CA GLY A 30 16.12 -14.99 20.32
C GLY A 30 15.12 -13.91 19.85
N VAL A 31 14.51 -14.11 18.67
CA VAL A 31 13.46 -13.20 18.17
C VAL A 31 12.24 -13.31 19.06
N THR A 32 11.73 -12.18 19.54
CA THR A 32 10.57 -12.09 20.45
C THR A 32 9.33 -11.53 19.79
N GLU A 33 9.48 -10.84 18.65
CA GLU A 33 8.37 -10.26 17.89
C GLU A 33 8.48 -10.59 16.40
N ALA A 34 7.34 -10.82 15.77
CA ALA A 34 7.25 -11.12 14.34
C ALA A 34 6.13 -10.33 13.65
N GLY A 35 6.18 -10.34 12.33
CA GLY A 35 5.10 -9.91 11.46
C GLY A 35 4.63 -11.04 10.56
N MET A 36 3.43 -10.92 10.05
CA MET A 36 2.86 -11.80 9.03
C MET A 36 2.37 -10.97 7.84
N SER A 37 2.39 -11.56 6.63
CA SER A 37 1.92 -10.86 5.44
C SER A 37 1.35 -11.78 4.37
N ILE A 38 0.39 -11.25 3.60
CA ILE A 38 -0.17 -11.90 2.42
C ILE A 38 -0.02 -10.95 1.22
N SER A 39 0.45 -11.48 0.08
CA SER A 39 0.78 -10.67 -1.11
C SER A 39 -0.42 -10.35 -2.02
N ASN A 40 -1.52 -11.09 -1.92
CA ASN A 40 -2.78 -10.83 -2.61
C ASN A 40 -3.93 -11.21 -1.68
N VAL A 41 -4.30 -10.29 -0.79
CA VAL A 41 -5.28 -10.54 0.26
C VAL A 41 -6.67 -10.71 -0.34
N TRP A 42 -7.05 -9.81 -1.25
CA TRP A 42 -8.44 -9.68 -1.69
C TRP A 42 -8.75 -10.38 -3.01
N GLY A 43 -7.74 -10.85 -3.72
CA GLY A 43 -7.97 -11.54 -4.97
C GLY A 43 -6.80 -11.45 -5.95
N SER A 44 -6.98 -12.06 -7.12
CA SER A 44 -6.06 -11.93 -8.25
C SER A 44 -6.75 -12.15 -9.58
N ASN A 45 -6.11 -11.71 -10.66
CA ASN A 45 -6.63 -11.90 -12.03
C ASN A 45 -6.75 -13.38 -12.45
N TRP A 46 -6.23 -14.32 -11.66
CA TRP A 46 -6.25 -15.75 -12.00
C TRP A 46 -7.25 -16.57 -11.17
N ILE A 47 -7.56 -16.14 -9.96
CA ILE A 47 -8.45 -16.91 -9.06
C ILE A 47 -9.71 -16.13 -8.69
N GLY A 48 -9.82 -14.86 -9.12
CA GLY A 48 -10.93 -14.00 -8.74
C GLY A 48 -10.77 -13.47 -7.30
N GLU A 49 -11.91 -13.17 -6.69
CA GLU A 49 -11.98 -12.67 -5.31
C GLU A 49 -11.58 -13.76 -4.29
N VAL A 50 -10.84 -13.34 -3.27
CA VAL A 50 -10.57 -14.15 -2.08
C VAL A 50 -11.53 -13.71 -0.97
N PRO A 51 -12.47 -14.56 -0.53
CA PRO A 51 -13.42 -14.23 0.52
C PRO A 51 -12.74 -13.82 1.83
N PHE A 52 -13.40 -12.96 2.60
CA PHE A 52 -12.90 -12.46 3.89
C PHE A 52 -12.49 -13.61 4.83
N GLU A 53 -13.32 -14.62 4.98
CA GLU A 53 -13.07 -15.76 5.87
C GLU A 53 -11.81 -16.54 5.43
N GLN A 54 -11.56 -16.63 4.13
CA GLN A 54 -10.42 -17.36 3.60
C GLN A 54 -9.08 -16.67 3.89
N HIS A 55 -8.97 -15.35 3.68
CA HIS A 55 -7.73 -14.67 4.03
C HIS A 55 -7.54 -14.52 5.54
N MET A 56 -8.63 -14.40 6.32
CA MET A 56 -8.55 -14.42 7.78
C MET A 56 -8.10 -15.79 8.32
N LEU A 57 -8.53 -16.89 7.72
CA LEU A 57 -8.00 -18.23 8.05
C LEU A 57 -6.50 -18.36 7.74
N MET A 58 -6.03 -17.76 6.65
CA MET A 58 -4.60 -17.76 6.33
C MET A 58 -3.80 -16.95 7.35
N PHE A 59 -4.27 -15.78 7.74
CA PHE A 59 -3.67 -14.99 8.81
C PHE A 59 -3.67 -15.74 10.14
N ASP A 60 -4.78 -16.40 10.49
CA ASP A 60 -4.89 -17.21 11.72
C ASP A 60 -3.82 -18.32 11.76
N LYS A 61 -3.64 -19.00 10.65
CA LYS A 61 -2.61 -20.03 10.54
C LYS A 61 -1.20 -19.48 10.76
N MET A 62 -0.89 -18.33 10.18
CA MET A 62 0.41 -17.67 10.36
C MET A 62 0.57 -17.17 11.79
N TYR A 63 -0.49 -16.60 12.37
CA TYR A 63 -0.48 -16.11 13.74
C TYR A 63 -0.18 -17.24 14.73
N ARG A 64 -0.93 -18.35 14.65
CA ARG A 64 -0.74 -19.52 15.52
C ARG A 64 0.67 -20.10 15.47
N MET A 65 1.24 -20.19 14.29
CA MET A 65 2.61 -20.71 14.14
C MET A 65 3.66 -19.89 14.89
N TRP A 66 3.50 -18.55 14.93
CA TRP A 66 4.37 -17.68 15.72
C TRP A 66 4.05 -17.77 17.22
N ASP A 67 2.77 -17.76 17.57
CA ASP A 67 2.29 -17.80 18.95
C ASP A 67 2.69 -19.11 19.65
N GLU A 68 2.53 -20.25 19.00
CA GLU A 68 2.97 -21.58 19.47
C GLU A 68 4.49 -21.64 19.69
N ALA A 69 5.26 -20.84 18.98
CA ALA A 69 6.71 -20.69 19.16
C ALA A 69 7.10 -19.68 20.26
N GLY A 70 6.12 -19.07 20.95
CA GLY A 70 6.34 -18.05 21.95
C GLY A 70 6.77 -16.68 21.38
N ILE A 71 6.55 -16.45 20.10
CA ILE A 71 6.91 -15.20 19.40
C ILE A 71 5.65 -14.38 19.19
N LYS A 72 5.60 -13.17 19.76
CA LYS A 72 4.46 -12.27 19.65
C LYS A 72 4.32 -11.69 18.27
N VAL A 73 3.12 -11.80 17.65
CA VAL A 73 2.82 -11.13 16.39
C VAL A 73 2.33 -9.71 16.68
N THR A 74 3.09 -8.72 16.21
CA THR A 74 2.80 -7.28 16.43
C THR A 74 2.54 -6.51 15.14
N LYS A 75 2.84 -7.12 13.98
CA LYS A 75 2.80 -6.48 12.66
C LYS A 75 2.06 -7.33 11.65
N ILE A 76 1.32 -6.65 10.76
CA ILE A 76 0.66 -7.30 9.62
C ILE A 76 0.89 -6.53 8.33
N GLY A 77 1.21 -7.26 7.26
CA GLY A 77 1.30 -6.75 5.91
C GLY A 77 0.16 -7.26 5.04
N MET A 78 -0.51 -6.35 4.38
CA MET A 78 -1.57 -6.64 3.43
C MET A 78 -1.19 -6.04 2.08
N ALA A 79 -0.95 -6.90 1.10
CA ALA A 79 -0.61 -6.45 -0.24
C ALA A 79 -1.69 -6.81 -1.26
N ASP A 80 -1.76 -6.02 -2.30
CA ASP A 80 -2.65 -6.19 -3.44
C ASP A 80 -1.91 -5.91 -4.75
N ALA A 81 -1.07 -6.85 -5.14
CA ALA A 81 -0.23 -6.72 -6.33
C ALA A 81 -1.03 -6.67 -7.64
N THR A 82 -2.30 -7.00 -7.63
CA THR A 82 -3.16 -7.13 -8.82
C THR A 82 -4.34 -6.14 -8.83
N SER A 83 -4.36 -5.17 -7.91
CA SER A 83 -5.38 -4.12 -7.79
C SER A 83 -6.81 -4.68 -7.64
N TRP A 84 -6.99 -5.67 -6.77
CA TRP A 84 -8.28 -6.32 -6.50
C TRP A 84 -9.00 -5.75 -5.28
N CYS A 85 -8.28 -5.05 -4.41
CA CYS A 85 -8.87 -4.50 -3.20
C CYS A 85 -9.95 -3.46 -3.52
N MET A 86 -11.02 -3.48 -2.72
CA MET A 86 -12.03 -2.42 -2.68
C MET A 86 -12.05 -1.79 -1.29
N PRO A 87 -12.42 -0.50 -1.15
CA PRO A 87 -12.36 0.21 0.13
C PRO A 87 -13.06 -0.51 1.27
N HIS A 88 -14.28 -1.01 1.06
CA HIS A 88 -15.04 -1.76 2.07
C HIS A 88 -14.40 -3.09 2.48
N GLN A 89 -13.66 -3.73 1.57
CA GLN A 89 -12.94 -4.97 1.87
C GLN A 89 -11.71 -4.68 2.74
N VAL A 90 -10.97 -3.61 2.44
CA VAL A 90 -9.82 -3.17 3.26
C VAL A 90 -10.29 -2.77 4.65
N GLU A 91 -11.37 -1.97 4.73
CA GLU A 91 -12.02 -1.59 5.99
C GLU A 91 -12.37 -2.80 6.85
N ARG A 92 -13.12 -3.76 6.27
CA ARG A 92 -13.52 -4.99 6.95
C ARG A 92 -12.33 -5.83 7.41
N THR A 93 -11.28 -5.91 6.58
CA THR A 93 -10.09 -6.70 6.91
C THR A 93 -9.32 -6.08 8.07
N VAL A 94 -9.08 -4.77 8.06
CA VAL A 94 -8.39 -4.08 9.15
C VAL A 94 -9.18 -4.18 10.45
N ALA A 95 -10.50 -3.95 10.42
CA ALA A 95 -11.38 -4.10 11.57
C ALA A 95 -11.34 -5.52 12.15
N GLY A 96 -11.47 -6.55 11.29
CA GLY A 96 -11.43 -7.95 11.72
C GLY A 96 -10.08 -8.38 12.30
N ILE A 97 -8.97 -7.83 11.79
CA ILE A 97 -7.63 -8.07 12.36
C ILE A 97 -7.53 -7.45 13.76
N LYS A 98 -7.95 -6.20 13.93
CA LYS A 98 -7.93 -5.51 15.24
C LYS A 98 -8.76 -6.22 16.29
N GLU A 99 -9.95 -6.70 15.89
CA GLU A 99 -10.84 -7.45 16.78
C GLU A 99 -10.23 -8.79 17.20
N ARG A 100 -9.66 -9.53 16.22
CA ARG A 100 -9.19 -10.90 16.46
C ARG A 100 -7.82 -10.96 17.14
N TRP A 101 -6.91 -10.01 16.82
CA TRP A 101 -5.54 -9.97 17.34
C TRP A 101 -5.16 -8.58 17.86
N PRO A 102 -5.62 -8.20 19.06
CA PRO A 102 -5.37 -6.86 19.63
C PRO A 102 -3.89 -6.54 19.85
N SER A 103 -3.01 -7.55 19.82
CA SER A 103 -1.55 -7.36 19.89
C SER A 103 -0.95 -6.75 18.61
N ILE A 104 -1.66 -6.84 17.48
CA ILE A 104 -1.20 -6.25 16.22
C ILE A 104 -1.51 -4.77 16.25
N LYS A 105 -0.44 -3.96 16.16
CA LYS A 105 -0.49 -2.50 16.21
C LYS A 105 0.18 -1.83 15.02
N ASP A 106 0.86 -2.60 14.16
CA ASP A 106 1.58 -2.10 12.99
C ASP A 106 0.96 -2.72 11.73
N PHE A 107 0.24 -1.89 10.96
CA PHE A 107 -0.49 -2.26 9.74
C PHE A 107 0.24 -1.72 8.52
N ASN A 108 0.77 -2.60 7.69
CA ASN A 108 1.43 -2.22 6.45
C ASN A 108 0.53 -2.51 5.25
N LEU A 109 0.24 -1.49 4.46
CA LEU A 109 -0.52 -1.59 3.21
C LEU A 109 0.40 -1.38 2.01
N HIS A 110 0.39 -2.35 1.11
CA HIS A 110 1.07 -2.32 -0.18
C HIS A 110 0.03 -2.50 -1.29
N LEU A 111 -0.60 -1.39 -1.68
CA LEU A 111 -1.72 -1.44 -2.62
C LEU A 111 -1.31 -0.91 -4.00
N HIS A 112 -1.72 -1.62 -5.03
CA HIS A 112 -1.61 -1.16 -6.39
C HIS A 112 -2.87 -0.38 -6.82
N ASN A 113 -2.69 0.62 -7.69
CA ASN A 113 -3.75 1.54 -8.10
C ASN A 113 -4.28 1.28 -9.52
N GLY A 114 -4.07 0.10 -10.07
CA GLY A 114 -4.47 -0.24 -11.44
C GLY A 114 -5.95 -0.08 -11.76
N ARG A 115 -6.82 0.04 -10.74
CA ARG A 115 -8.26 0.29 -10.87
C ARG A 115 -8.71 1.62 -10.23
N GLY A 116 -7.77 2.48 -9.83
CA GLY A 116 -8.07 3.84 -9.35
C GLY A 116 -8.73 3.93 -7.96
N VAL A 117 -8.73 2.85 -7.17
CA VAL A 117 -9.39 2.82 -5.85
C VAL A 117 -8.41 2.82 -4.67
N GLY A 118 -7.12 2.96 -4.95
CA GLY A 118 -6.08 2.83 -3.94
C GLY A 118 -6.18 3.86 -2.81
N LEU A 119 -6.35 5.14 -3.12
CA LEU A 119 -6.51 6.21 -2.10
C LEU A 119 -7.74 5.97 -1.23
N ALA A 120 -8.87 5.62 -1.84
CA ALA A 120 -10.09 5.31 -1.10
C ALA A 120 -9.91 4.09 -0.19
N SER A 121 -9.13 3.09 -0.62
CA SER A 121 -8.81 1.90 0.17
C SER A 121 -7.89 2.22 1.35
N ILE A 122 -6.88 3.09 1.16
CA ILE A 122 -6.05 3.61 2.27
C ILE A 122 -6.93 4.33 3.29
N TYR A 123 -7.77 5.26 2.83
CA TYR A 123 -8.68 6.01 3.69
C TYR A 123 -9.61 5.10 4.50
N ALA A 124 -10.21 4.10 3.86
CA ALA A 124 -11.10 3.15 4.50
C ALA A 124 -10.39 2.33 5.59
N GLY A 125 -9.18 1.83 5.31
CA GLY A 125 -8.36 1.13 6.29
C GLY A 125 -7.94 2.02 7.46
N MET A 126 -7.52 3.25 7.18
CA MET A 126 -7.10 4.22 8.19
C MET A 126 -8.21 4.55 9.19
N LYS A 127 -9.46 4.64 8.74
CA LYS A 127 -10.62 4.90 9.62
C LYS A 127 -10.82 3.85 10.71
N GLN A 128 -10.25 2.67 10.58
CA GLN A 128 -10.34 1.59 11.57
C GLN A 128 -9.23 1.68 12.62
N LEU A 129 -8.27 2.59 12.47
CA LEU A 129 -7.12 2.74 13.34
C LEU A 129 -7.36 3.83 14.39
N ASP A 130 -6.66 3.71 15.51
CA ASP A 130 -6.66 4.69 16.60
C ASP A 130 -5.22 5.13 16.93
N SER A 131 -5.06 6.00 17.92
CA SER A 131 -3.75 6.57 18.30
C SER A 131 -2.73 5.55 18.81
N SER A 132 -3.15 4.32 19.11
CA SER A 132 -2.25 3.23 19.52
C SER A 132 -1.73 2.40 18.35
N ASP A 133 -2.26 2.65 17.14
CA ASP A 133 -1.91 1.90 15.94
C ASP A 133 -0.95 2.70 15.06
N THR A 134 -0.16 1.99 14.26
CA THR A 134 0.69 2.56 13.22
C THR A 134 0.24 2.05 11.86
N MET A 135 0.01 2.96 10.91
CA MET A 135 -0.16 2.60 9.51
C MET A 135 1.11 2.90 8.72
N ARG A 136 1.62 1.88 8.04
CA ARG A 136 2.71 2.01 7.08
C ARG A 136 2.16 1.86 5.68
N LEU A 137 2.54 2.75 4.79
CA LEU A 137 2.13 2.73 3.39
C LEU A 137 3.35 2.55 2.50
N GLN A 138 3.26 1.62 1.58
CA GLN A 138 4.26 1.47 0.51
C GLN A 138 3.69 2.11 -0.74
N THR A 139 4.24 3.26 -1.08
CA THR A 139 3.85 4.09 -2.22
C THR A 139 5.07 4.43 -3.06
N THR A 140 4.89 5.00 -4.23
CA THR A 140 6.00 5.45 -5.09
C THR A 140 5.72 6.84 -5.63
N ILE A 141 6.77 7.61 -5.89
CA ILE A 141 6.64 8.92 -6.53
C ILE A 141 5.95 8.76 -7.89
N GLY A 142 4.97 9.60 -8.16
CA GLY A 142 4.19 9.56 -9.40
C GLY A 142 3.41 8.25 -9.62
N GLY A 143 3.31 7.35 -8.64
CA GLY A 143 2.75 6.01 -8.85
C GLY A 143 3.60 5.13 -9.76
N MET A 144 4.87 5.50 -9.97
CA MET A 144 5.83 4.79 -10.80
C MET A 144 6.07 3.37 -10.28
N ALA A 145 6.43 2.47 -11.18
CA ALA A 145 6.65 1.05 -10.93
C ALA A 145 5.36 0.24 -10.69
N GLY A 146 5.51 -1.05 -10.73
CA GLY A 146 4.43 -2.02 -10.54
C GLY A 146 5.00 -3.43 -10.50
N CYS A 147 4.13 -4.40 -10.32
CA CYS A 147 4.53 -5.79 -10.21
C CYS A 147 4.56 -6.46 -11.60
N PRO A 148 5.70 -6.99 -12.06
CA PRO A 148 5.76 -7.73 -13.33
C PRO A 148 4.92 -9.01 -13.30
N TYR A 149 4.53 -9.46 -12.13
CA TYR A 149 3.75 -10.68 -11.92
C TYR A 149 2.24 -10.43 -11.86
N CYS A 150 1.78 -9.17 -11.99
CA CYS A 150 0.34 -8.84 -11.97
C CYS A 150 -0.42 -9.34 -13.22
N GLY A 151 0.30 -9.74 -14.27
CA GLY A 151 -0.27 -10.27 -15.50
C GLY A 151 -0.70 -9.23 -16.54
N ASN A 152 -0.71 -7.93 -16.18
CA ASN A 152 -1.03 -6.84 -17.09
C ASN A 152 -0.12 -5.63 -16.81
N GLY A 153 0.90 -5.45 -17.63
CA GLY A 153 1.89 -4.37 -17.46
C GLY A 153 1.29 -2.95 -17.52
N ARG A 154 0.16 -2.76 -18.18
CA ARG A 154 -0.54 -1.47 -18.24
C ARG A 154 -1.27 -1.12 -16.93
N ALA A 155 -1.58 -2.12 -16.11
CA ALA A 155 -2.26 -1.96 -14.82
C ALA A 155 -1.28 -2.03 -13.62
N ALA A 156 0.02 -2.09 -13.88
CA ALA A 156 1.04 -2.30 -12.85
C ALA A 156 1.51 -0.99 -12.21
N MET A 157 0.57 -0.12 -11.79
CA MET A 157 0.89 1.14 -11.11
C MET A 157 0.69 1.04 -9.61
N MET A 158 1.58 1.69 -8.86
CA MET A 158 1.45 1.89 -7.42
C MET A 158 0.56 3.10 -7.11
N ILE A 159 0.24 3.30 -5.84
CA ILE A 159 -0.38 4.55 -5.39
C ILE A 159 0.72 5.63 -5.37
N ALA A 160 0.41 6.81 -5.92
CA ALA A 160 1.33 7.93 -5.95
C ALA A 160 1.52 8.51 -4.55
N THR A 161 2.77 8.70 -4.13
CA THR A 161 3.10 9.21 -2.80
C THR A 161 2.56 10.62 -2.59
N GLU A 162 2.70 11.49 -3.58
CA GLU A 162 2.20 12.88 -3.53
C GLU A 162 0.68 12.97 -3.36
N ASP A 163 -0.07 12.04 -3.96
CA ASP A 163 -1.53 11.99 -3.81
C ASP A 163 -1.92 11.59 -2.38
N VAL A 164 -1.19 10.64 -1.78
CA VAL A 164 -1.39 10.22 -0.39
C VAL A 164 -1.03 11.33 0.59
N MET A 165 0.13 11.97 0.38
CA MET A 165 0.59 13.06 1.26
C MET A 165 -0.38 14.23 1.20
N HIS A 166 -0.83 14.62 0.01
CA HIS A 166 -1.84 15.66 -0.16
C HIS A 166 -3.14 15.30 0.58
N MET A 167 -3.64 14.07 0.43
CA MET A 167 -4.85 13.63 1.13
C MET A 167 -4.68 13.76 2.65
N PHE A 168 -3.57 13.32 3.20
CA PHE A 168 -3.33 13.37 4.64
C PHE A 168 -3.21 14.81 5.17
N GLU A 169 -2.46 15.67 4.48
CA GLU A 169 -2.32 17.09 4.83
C GLU A 169 -3.66 17.83 4.79
N GLU A 170 -4.51 17.55 3.79
CA GLU A 170 -5.85 18.12 3.71
C GLU A 170 -6.82 17.59 4.79
N MET A 171 -6.51 16.42 5.36
CA MET A 171 -7.21 15.87 6.52
C MET A 171 -6.66 16.38 7.87
N GLY A 172 -5.62 17.22 7.85
CA GLY A 172 -4.98 17.75 9.06
C GLY A 172 -3.98 16.79 9.70
N ILE A 173 -3.52 15.78 8.98
CA ILE A 173 -2.47 14.85 9.42
C ILE A 173 -1.13 15.42 8.98
N ASP A 174 -0.27 15.74 9.93
CA ASP A 174 1.10 16.18 9.66
C ASP A 174 1.93 15.00 9.15
N THR A 175 2.36 15.08 7.89
CA THR A 175 3.18 14.05 7.26
C THR A 175 4.69 14.29 7.45
N GLY A 176 5.08 15.50 7.82
CA GLY A 176 6.47 15.94 7.84
C GLY A 176 7.11 16.01 6.45
N VAL A 177 6.34 15.89 5.37
CA VAL A 177 6.82 15.89 3.98
C VAL A 177 6.62 17.27 3.35
N ASP A 178 7.64 17.78 2.71
CA ASP A 178 7.52 18.97 1.83
C ASP A 178 6.89 18.53 0.50
N LEU A 179 5.58 18.76 0.37
CA LEU A 179 4.81 18.32 -0.79
C LEU A 179 5.28 18.96 -2.09
N TYR A 180 5.76 20.20 -2.06
CA TYR A 180 6.28 20.87 -3.28
C TYR A 180 7.57 20.20 -3.76
N LYS A 181 8.50 19.90 -2.86
CA LYS A 181 9.73 19.17 -3.21
C LYS A 181 9.43 17.74 -3.67
N LEU A 182 8.40 17.12 -3.12
CA LEU A 182 7.95 15.81 -3.57
C LEU A 182 7.42 15.87 -5.02
N ILE A 183 6.64 16.90 -5.36
CA ILE A 183 6.17 17.15 -6.73
C ILE A 183 7.35 17.40 -7.69
N GLU A 184 8.34 18.21 -7.29
CA GLU A 184 9.58 18.41 -8.09
C GLU A 184 10.30 17.08 -8.33
N ALA A 185 10.35 16.19 -7.33
CA ALA A 185 10.94 14.86 -7.50
C ALA A 185 10.15 13.98 -8.47
N VAL A 186 8.81 14.13 -8.54
CA VAL A 186 7.99 13.46 -9.56
C VAL A 186 8.31 13.98 -10.95
N TRP A 187 8.43 15.29 -11.14
CA TRP A 187 8.79 15.89 -12.44
C TRP A 187 10.17 15.43 -12.91
N LEU A 188 11.14 15.38 -12.00
CA LEU A 188 12.45 14.80 -12.32
C LEU A 188 12.35 13.32 -12.74
N ALA A 189 11.50 12.53 -12.04
CA ALA A 189 11.28 11.15 -12.40
C ALA A 189 10.63 11.02 -13.80
N GLU A 190 9.68 11.89 -14.16
CA GLU A 190 9.08 11.94 -15.51
C GLU A 190 10.11 12.24 -16.59
N GLU A 191 11.04 13.16 -16.33
CA GLU A 191 12.17 13.45 -17.24
C GLU A 191 13.08 12.23 -17.42
N VAL A 192 13.41 11.53 -16.32
CA VAL A 192 14.29 10.35 -16.35
C VAL A 192 13.66 9.17 -17.10
N VAL A 193 12.36 8.92 -16.89
CA VAL A 193 11.67 7.79 -17.55
C VAL A 193 11.17 8.14 -18.95
N GLY A 194 11.10 9.42 -19.30
CA GLY A 194 10.72 9.91 -20.63
C GLY A 194 9.21 9.89 -20.91
N HIS A 195 8.37 9.83 -19.88
CA HIS A 195 6.90 9.91 -20.00
C HIS A 195 6.25 10.40 -18.71
N SER A 196 5.00 10.90 -18.82
CA SER A 196 4.21 11.30 -17.66
C SER A 196 3.89 10.11 -16.75
N LEU A 197 3.97 10.34 -15.45
CA LEU A 197 3.59 9.39 -14.42
C LEU A 197 2.09 9.52 -14.04
N TYR A 198 1.63 8.71 -13.10
CA TYR A 198 0.19 8.50 -12.83
C TYR A 198 -0.37 9.39 -11.73
N GLY A 199 0.48 10.07 -10.94
CA GLY A 199 0.05 10.95 -9.86
C GLY A 199 -0.81 12.12 -10.33
N PHE A 200 -1.82 12.49 -9.57
CA PHE A 200 -2.72 13.60 -9.86
C PHE A 200 -2.17 14.91 -9.32
N VAL A 201 -1.65 14.90 -8.10
CA VAL A 201 -1.18 16.10 -7.39
C VAL A 201 0.09 16.66 -8.02
N SER A 202 0.93 15.84 -8.62
CA SER A 202 2.09 16.31 -9.40
C SER A 202 1.71 17.14 -10.64
N LYS A 203 0.45 16.99 -11.12
CA LYS A 203 -0.08 17.73 -12.28
C LYS A 203 -0.93 18.92 -11.88
N ALA A 204 -1.82 18.73 -10.89
CA ALA A 204 -2.74 19.77 -10.46
C ALA A 204 -2.15 20.73 -9.40
N GLY A 205 -1.02 20.35 -8.81
CA GLY A 205 -0.53 20.99 -7.59
C GLY A 205 -1.38 20.67 -6.35
N PRO A 206 -0.90 21.01 -5.15
CA PRO A 206 -1.73 20.95 -3.95
C PRO A 206 -2.82 22.03 -4.01
N ARG A 207 -3.91 21.84 -3.27
CA ARG A 207 -4.97 22.85 -3.17
C ARG A 207 -4.39 24.19 -2.70
N PRO A 208 -4.54 25.27 -3.48
CA PRO A 208 -4.02 26.57 -3.09
C PRO A 208 -4.77 27.10 -1.86
N ARG A 209 -4.04 27.73 -0.93
CA ARG A 209 -4.59 28.26 0.32
C ARG A 209 -4.18 29.71 0.53
N PHE A 210 -5.05 30.50 1.14
CA PHE A 210 -4.79 31.87 1.56
C PHE A 210 -4.24 32.77 0.42
N ASN A 211 -3.02 33.25 0.57
CA ASN A 211 -2.34 34.14 -0.37
C ASN A 211 -1.75 33.41 -1.60
N LYS A 212 -1.92 32.10 -1.67
CA LYS A 212 -1.52 31.27 -2.84
C LYS A 212 -2.68 30.93 -3.76
N LEU A 213 -3.85 31.57 -3.58
CA LEU A 213 -4.95 31.42 -4.53
C LEU A 213 -4.54 31.97 -5.89
N TYR A 214 -4.99 31.27 -6.94
CA TYR A 214 -4.69 31.69 -8.32
C TYR A 214 -5.31 33.05 -8.61
N PRO A 215 -4.57 33.96 -9.27
CA PRO A 215 -5.14 35.22 -9.72
C PRO A 215 -6.19 34.98 -10.82
N MET A 216 -7.15 35.89 -10.93
CA MET A 216 -8.25 35.76 -11.90
C MET A 216 -7.80 35.78 -13.37
N ASP A 217 -6.64 36.34 -13.62
CA ASP A 217 -6.00 36.44 -14.95
C ASP A 217 -4.91 35.38 -15.17
N MET A 218 -4.87 34.37 -14.32
CA MET A 218 -3.91 33.25 -14.48
C MET A 218 -4.05 32.60 -15.85
N PRO A 219 -2.96 32.45 -16.61
CA PRO A 219 -3.02 31.82 -17.93
C PRO A 219 -3.39 30.35 -17.83
N HIS A 220 -3.99 29.82 -18.89
CA HIS A 220 -4.23 28.39 -19.00
C HIS A 220 -2.90 27.64 -19.14
N ILE A 221 -2.68 26.66 -18.24
CA ILE A 221 -1.44 25.85 -18.20
C ILE A 221 -1.71 24.54 -18.91
N GLU A 222 -0.97 24.27 -19.99
CA GLU A 222 -1.13 23.07 -20.82
C GLU A 222 0.08 22.14 -20.73
N THR A 223 1.25 22.66 -20.38
CA THR A 223 2.51 21.92 -20.40
C THR A 223 3.17 21.89 -19.03
N LEU A 224 3.99 20.86 -18.81
CA LEU A 224 4.81 20.75 -17.59
C LEU A 224 5.76 21.95 -17.43
N GLU A 225 6.33 22.43 -18.52
CA GLU A 225 7.23 23.58 -18.48
C GLU A 225 6.53 24.85 -17.99
N GLN A 226 5.31 25.10 -18.44
CA GLN A 226 4.49 26.19 -17.93
C GLN A 226 4.15 26.00 -16.43
N ALA A 227 3.83 24.75 -16.02
CA ALA A 227 3.48 24.44 -14.63
C ALA A 227 4.63 24.70 -13.64
N LYS A 228 5.89 24.59 -14.08
CA LYS A 228 7.07 24.85 -13.24
C LYS A 228 7.22 26.34 -12.85
N HIS A 229 6.49 27.23 -13.48
CA HIS A 229 6.54 28.68 -13.23
C HIS A 229 5.43 29.19 -12.29
N PHE A 230 4.51 28.34 -11.90
CA PHE A 230 3.38 28.62 -11.00
C PHE A 230 3.39 27.69 -9.78
#